data_b64984646d3c6f7aabaad28950566500
#
_entry.id   b64984646d3c6f7aabaad28950566500
#
_cell.length_a   1.000
_cell.length_b   1.000
_cell.length_c   1.000
_cell.angle_alpha   90.00
_cell.angle_beta   90.00
_cell.angle_gamma   90.00
#
_symmetry.space_group_name_H-M   'P 1'
#
loop_
_entity.id
_entity.type
_entity.pdbx_description
1 polymer ?
#
loop_
_entity_poly.entity_id
_entity_poly.type
_entity_poly.pdbx_seq_one_letter_code
_entity_poly.pdbx_strand_id
1 'polypeptide(L)'
;QLLKRHRDIRFDKTPEIKPISIIITTVAAALYQGETDVYTSLINIVERLSLHKDLVENQNFAINARVAALKLITRTGDGKWWIPNPADPRENFADKWHEDNHARARAFFKWAQQVAEDVRNIPIGKGFPAVSAYMNPLFGERVTTAGIKRLGESFRASRESGTLKMQAGSGILGTVGGLGVRAHTFYGK
;
A
#
# COMPACT_ATOMS: atom_id res chain seq x y z
N GLN A 1 -4.04 6.84 2.83
CA GLN A 1 -3.94 7.85 1.75
C GLN A 1 -3.12 7.34 0.54
N LEU A 2 -1.98 6.66 0.74
CA LEU A 2 -1.12 6.16 -0.34
C LEU A 2 -1.89 5.25 -1.32
N LEU A 3 -2.63 4.27 -0.81
CA LEU A 3 -3.44 3.38 -1.64
C LEU A 3 -4.47 4.13 -2.50
N LYS A 4 -5.13 5.14 -1.94
CA LYS A 4 -6.07 5.98 -2.70
C LYS A 4 -5.36 6.77 -3.80
N ARG A 5 -4.17 7.30 -3.51
CA ARG A 5 -3.40 8.04 -4.51
C ARG A 5 -2.92 7.15 -5.65
N HIS A 6 -2.39 5.96 -5.33
CA HIS A 6 -2.02 4.96 -6.33
C HIS A 6 -3.22 4.59 -7.24
N ARG A 7 -4.39 4.33 -6.63
CA ARG A 7 -5.63 4.08 -7.38
C ARG A 7 -5.98 5.25 -8.30
N ASP A 8 -5.93 6.50 -7.80
CA ASP A 8 -6.34 7.67 -8.58
C ASP A 8 -5.48 7.85 -9.82
N ILE A 9 -4.17 7.60 -9.72
CA ILE A 9 -3.27 7.61 -10.88
C ILE A 9 -3.58 6.45 -11.83
N ARG A 10 -3.79 5.25 -11.28
CA ARG A 10 -4.02 4.04 -12.08
C ARG A 10 -5.30 4.11 -12.91
N PHE A 11 -6.35 4.74 -12.37
CA PHE A 11 -7.67 4.85 -12.99
C PHE A 11 -7.97 6.24 -13.56
N ASP A 12 -6.96 7.05 -13.84
CA ASP A 12 -7.14 8.39 -14.40
C ASP A 12 -7.90 8.36 -15.74
N LYS A 13 -7.63 7.32 -16.56
CA LYS A 13 -8.27 7.13 -17.89
C LYS A 13 -9.51 6.22 -17.87
N THR A 14 -9.86 5.63 -16.75
CA THR A 14 -10.98 4.68 -16.59
C THR A 14 -11.72 4.92 -15.27
N PRO A 15 -12.24 6.14 -15.04
CA PRO A 15 -12.85 6.52 -13.77
C PRO A 15 -14.12 5.75 -13.43
N GLU A 16 -14.83 5.20 -14.42
CA GLU A 16 -16.09 4.48 -14.30
C GLU A 16 -15.96 3.14 -13.54
N ILE A 17 -14.79 2.50 -13.64
CA ILE A 17 -14.50 1.23 -12.94
C ILE A 17 -13.53 1.43 -11.75
N LYS A 18 -13.24 2.68 -11.43
CA LYS A 18 -12.32 3.02 -10.32
C LYS A 18 -12.89 2.54 -8.98
N PRO A 19 -12.13 1.76 -8.18
CA PRO A 19 -12.52 1.37 -6.84
C PRO A 19 -12.86 2.57 -5.96
N ILE A 20 -13.98 2.54 -5.27
CA ILE A 20 -14.40 3.65 -4.40
C ILE A 20 -13.56 3.71 -3.12
N SER A 21 -13.37 4.91 -2.60
CA SER A 21 -12.46 5.15 -1.46
C SER A 21 -12.85 4.42 -0.19
N ILE A 22 -14.16 4.23 0.03
CA ILE A 22 -14.65 3.56 1.24
C ILE A 22 -14.22 2.10 1.26
N ILE A 23 -14.33 1.37 0.15
CA ILE A 23 -13.88 -0.01 0.04
C ILE A 23 -12.39 -0.12 0.39
N ILE A 24 -11.54 0.74 -0.22
CA ILE A 24 -10.10 0.72 0.05
C ILE A 24 -9.81 0.98 1.53
N THR A 25 -10.52 1.92 2.14
CA THR A 25 -10.31 2.26 3.56
C THR A 25 -10.75 1.13 4.47
N THR A 26 -11.94 0.57 4.23
CA THR A 26 -12.51 -0.52 5.02
C THR A 26 -11.63 -1.77 4.96
N VAL A 27 -11.23 -2.15 3.74
CA VAL A 27 -10.39 -3.33 3.52
C VAL A 27 -9.00 -3.13 4.13
N ALA A 28 -8.38 -1.97 3.93
CA ALA A 28 -7.07 -1.68 4.53
C ALA A 28 -7.12 -1.67 6.06
N ALA A 29 -8.17 -1.10 6.66
CA ALA A 29 -8.34 -1.09 8.11
C ALA A 29 -8.52 -2.50 8.68
N ALA A 30 -9.28 -3.36 8.01
CA ALA A 30 -9.50 -4.73 8.44
C ALA A 30 -8.26 -5.63 8.28
N LEU A 31 -7.37 -5.30 7.33
CA LEU A 31 -6.13 -6.05 7.09
C LEU A 31 -4.95 -5.56 7.93
N TYR A 32 -5.05 -4.40 8.56
CA TYR A 32 -4.02 -3.85 9.47
C TYR A 32 -3.92 -4.68 10.74
N GLN A 33 -2.71 -5.01 11.18
CA GLN A 33 -2.45 -5.86 12.35
C GLN A 33 -1.59 -5.16 13.42
N GLY A 34 -1.56 -3.82 13.43
CA GLY A 34 -0.82 -3.08 14.44
C GLY A 34 0.67 -2.95 14.16
N GLU A 35 1.07 -3.00 12.90
CA GLU A 35 2.46 -2.80 12.49
C GLU A 35 2.98 -1.43 12.96
N THR A 36 4.24 -1.38 13.40
CA THR A 36 4.83 -0.19 14.05
C THR A 36 5.31 0.88 13.09
N ASP A 37 5.50 0.54 11.81
CA ASP A 37 5.92 1.49 10.78
C ASP A 37 5.03 1.46 9.55
N VAL A 38 5.01 2.57 8.82
CA VAL A 38 4.11 2.78 7.66
C VAL A 38 4.45 1.85 6.49
N TYR A 39 5.74 1.57 6.25
CA TYR A 39 6.13 0.74 5.12
C TYR A 39 5.74 -0.72 5.36
N THR A 40 6.03 -1.27 6.53
CA THR A 40 5.63 -2.62 6.92
C THR A 40 4.10 -2.76 6.93
N SER A 41 3.38 -1.76 7.47
CA SER A 41 1.92 -1.71 7.39
C SER A 41 1.41 -1.77 5.95
N LEU A 42 1.99 -0.94 5.07
CA LEU A 42 1.57 -0.87 3.68
C LEU A 42 1.80 -2.19 2.96
N ILE A 43 3.01 -2.76 3.04
CA ILE A 43 3.35 -4.00 2.34
C ILE A 43 2.48 -5.17 2.84
N ASN A 44 2.31 -5.31 4.15
CA ASN A 44 1.50 -6.37 4.72
C ASN A 44 0.02 -6.26 4.32
N ILE A 45 -0.55 -5.04 4.31
CA ILE A 45 -1.92 -4.81 3.87
C ILE A 45 -2.10 -5.19 2.39
N VAL A 46 -1.20 -4.73 1.51
CA VAL A 46 -1.36 -5.00 0.07
C VAL A 46 -1.08 -6.47 -0.28
N GLU A 47 -0.18 -7.14 0.41
CA GLU A 47 0.06 -8.57 0.26
C GLU A 47 -1.16 -9.39 0.69
N ARG A 48 -1.73 -9.11 1.86
CA ARG A 48 -2.97 -9.76 2.32
C ARG A 48 -4.13 -9.49 1.38
N LEU A 49 -4.23 -8.26 0.86
CA LEU A 49 -5.26 -7.90 -0.12
C LEU A 49 -5.08 -8.67 -1.44
N SER A 50 -3.86 -8.84 -1.93
CA SER A 50 -3.57 -9.55 -3.17
C SER A 50 -3.93 -11.04 -3.13
N LEU A 51 -4.02 -11.64 -1.93
CA LEU A 51 -4.48 -13.04 -1.75
C LEU A 51 -5.94 -13.25 -2.15
N HIS A 52 -6.73 -12.18 -2.25
CA HIS A 52 -8.14 -12.26 -2.66
C HIS A 52 -8.33 -12.38 -4.18
N LYS A 53 -7.25 -12.38 -4.97
CA LYS A 53 -7.32 -12.51 -6.45
C LYS A 53 -8.09 -13.74 -6.92
N ASP A 54 -7.92 -14.86 -6.24
CA ASP A 54 -8.52 -16.14 -6.60
C ASP A 54 -10.07 -16.14 -6.51
N LEU A 55 -10.64 -15.15 -5.82
CA LEU A 55 -12.09 -14.94 -5.78
C LEU A 55 -12.70 -14.58 -7.15
N VAL A 56 -11.87 -14.04 -8.08
CA VAL A 56 -12.32 -13.65 -9.42
C VAL A 56 -12.11 -14.77 -10.44
N GLU A 57 -10.97 -15.44 -10.35
CA GLU A 57 -10.52 -16.41 -11.36
C GLU A 57 -11.16 -17.78 -11.20
N ASN A 58 -11.44 -18.20 -9.97
CA ASN A 58 -12.04 -19.48 -9.67
C ASN A 58 -13.53 -19.34 -9.37
N GLN A 59 -14.38 -19.74 -10.32
CA GLN A 59 -15.82 -19.91 -10.08
C GLN A 59 -16.09 -21.05 -9.08
N ASN A 60 -15.13 -21.90 -8.78
CA ASN A 60 -15.18 -22.92 -7.74
C ASN A 60 -14.67 -22.37 -6.42
N PHE A 61 -15.57 -22.23 -5.49
CA PHE A 61 -15.47 -21.67 -4.14
C PHE A 61 -14.54 -22.40 -3.14
N ALA A 62 -13.53 -23.12 -3.57
CA ALA A 62 -12.45 -23.55 -2.69
C ALA A 62 -11.54 -22.34 -2.38
N ILE A 63 -12.10 -21.38 -1.68
CA ILE A 63 -11.39 -20.22 -1.13
C ILE A 63 -10.27 -20.78 -0.26
N ASN A 64 -9.04 -20.35 -0.55
CA ASN A 64 -7.91 -20.55 0.34
C ASN A 64 -8.39 -20.24 1.78
N ALA A 65 -8.23 -21.17 2.71
CA ALA A 65 -8.79 -21.08 4.06
C ALA A 65 -8.40 -19.78 4.80
N ARG A 66 -7.25 -19.18 4.46
CA ARG A 66 -6.80 -17.87 4.96
C ARG A 66 -7.68 -16.72 4.52
N VAL A 67 -8.16 -16.75 3.27
CA VAL A 67 -9.04 -15.70 2.72
C VAL A 67 -10.46 -15.87 3.25
N ALA A 68 -10.94 -17.11 3.37
CA ALA A 68 -12.23 -17.42 3.96
C ALA A 68 -12.32 -16.98 5.43
N ALA A 69 -11.22 -17.08 6.18
CA ALA A 69 -11.17 -16.65 7.59
C ALA A 69 -11.35 -15.13 7.75
N LEU A 70 -10.96 -14.33 6.75
CA LEU A 70 -11.08 -12.88 6.84
C LEU A 70 -12.51 -12.36 6.62
N LYS A 71 -13.38 -13.11 5.97
CA LYS A 71 -14.80 -12.76 5.64
C LYS A 71 -15.01 -11.33 5.14
N LEU A 72 -13.94 -10.74 4.59
CA LEU A 72 -13.85 -9.32 4.28
C LEU A 72 -14.51 -8.99 2.94
N ILE A 73 -14.26 -9.83 1.95
CA ILE A 73 -14.87 -9.76 0.62
C ILE A 73 -15.43 -11.14 0.33
N THR A 74 -16.73 -11.24 0.12
CA THR A 74 -17.41 -12.52 -0.10
C THR A 74 -18.29 -12.46 -1.33
N ARG A 75 -18.76 -13.63 -1.78
CA ARG A 75 -19.86 -13.75 -2.74
C ARG A 75 -21.04 -14.44 -2.07
N THR A 76 -22.22 -13.91 -2.31
CA THR A 76 -23.47 -14.52 -1.88
C THR A 76 -23.83 -15.70 -2.79
N GLY A 77 -24.77 -16.53 -2.37
CA GLY A 77 -25.22 -17.71 -3.14
C GLY A 77 -25.82 -17.36 -4.52
N ASP A 78 -26.33 -16.14 -4.69
CA ASP A 78 -26.82 -15.59 -5.97
C ASP A 78 -25.70 -14.91 -6.79
N GLY A 79 -24.43 -15.03 -6.36
CA GLY A 79 -23.26 -14.57 -7.09
C GLY A 79 -22.91 -13.10 -6.93
N LYS A 80 -23.61 -12.35 -6.06
CA LYS A 80 -23.31 -10.95 -5.78
C LYS A 80 -22.12 -10.82 -4.86
N TRP A 81 -21.33 -9.75 -5.08
CA TRP A 81 -20.23 -9.38 -4.20
C TRP A 81 -20.75 -8.71 -2.93
N TRP A 82 -20.09 -8.98 -1.80
CA TRP A 82 -20.44 -8.42 -0.51
C TRP A 82 -19.20 -7.93 0.22
N ILE A 83 -19.22 -6.65 0.59
CA ILE A 83 -18.24 -5.99 1.45
C ILE A 83 -19.05 -5.22 2.49
N PRO A 84 -19.19 -5.74 3.72
CA PRO A 84 -20.04 -5.11 4.72
C PRO A 84 -19.47 -3.77 5.18
N ASN A 85 -20.37 -2.81 5.43
CA ASN A 85 -20.03 -1.63 6.20
C ASN A 85 -19.78 -2.04 7.67
N PRO A 86 -18.61 -1.73 8.27
CA PRO A 86 -18.33 -2.08 9.67
C PRO A 86 -19.30 -1.44 10.67
N ALA A 87 -19.90 -0.30 10.34
CA ALA A 87 -20.84 0.41 11.20
C ALA A 87 -22.28 -0.10 11.04
N ASP A 88 -22.67 -0.59 9.85
CA ASP A 88 -23.96 -1.25 9.60
C ASP A 88 -23.75 -2.43 8.64
N PRO A 89 -23.58 -3.67 9.15
CA PRO A 89 -23.30 -4.83 8.31
C PRO A 89 -24.38 -5.18 7.28
N ARG A 90 -25.55 -4.55 7.32
CA ARG A 90 -26.61 -4.70 6.31
C ARG A 90 -26.32 -3.88 5.04
N GLU A 91 -25.46 -2.87 5.14
CA GLU A 91 -25.00 -2.09 4.00
C GLU A 91 -23.83 -2.78 3.28
N ASN A 92 -23.96 -2.89 1.96
CA ASN A 92 -22.97 -3.52 1.10
C ASN A 92 -22.22 -2.47 0.25
N PHE A 93 -20.94 -2.29 0.48
CA PHE A 93 -20.13 -1.35 -0.32
C PHE A 93 -19.84 -1.86 -1.75
N ALA A 94 -20.05 -3.15 -2.02
CA ALA A 94 -19.86 -3.76 -3.33
C ALA A 94 -21.20 -3.98 -4.09
N ASP A 95 -22.26 -3.30 -3.70
CA ASP A 95 -23.62 -3.45 -4.25
C ASP A 95 -23.69 -3.32 -5.78
N LYS A 96 -22.86 -2.44 -6.36
CA LYS A 96 -22.78 -2.20 -7.81
C LYS A 96 -21.82 -3.09 -8.58
N TRP A 97 -21.12 -4.00 -7.91
CA TRP A 97 -20.08 -4.80 -8.58
C TRP A 97 -20.63 -5.90 -9.49
N HIS A 98 -21.92 -6.20 -9.39
CA HIS A 98 -22.60 -7.16 -10.26
C HIS A 98 -23.31 -6.53 -11.47
N GLU A 99 -23.55 -5.19 -11.44
CA GLU A 99 -24.31 -4.48 -12.47
C GLU A 99 -23.58 -4.42 -13.83
N ASP A 100 -22.23 -4.40 -13.82
CA ASP A 100 -21.37 -4.25 -15.00
C ASP A 100 -20.65 -5.53 -15.41
N ASN A 101 -21.31 -6.66 -15.27
CA ASN A 101 -20.72 -7.99 -15.49
C ASN A 101 -19.41 -8.16 -14.66
N HIS A 102 -19.42 -7.69 -13.43
CA HIS A 102 -18.30 -7.73 -12.49
C HIS A 102 -17.02 -6.95 -12.92
N ALA A 103 -17.14 -5.98 -13.82
CA ALA A 103 -15.98 -5.19 -14.28
C ALA A 103 -15.30 -4.44 -13.14
N ARG A 104 -16.08 -3.83 -12.22
CA ARG A 104 -15.55 -3.15 -11.03
C ARG A 104 -14.84 -4.12 -10.08
N ALA A 105 -15.39 -5.33 -9.89
CA ALA A 105 -14.74 -6.35 -9.09
C ALA A 105 -13.39 -6.74 -9.69
N ARG A 106 -13.34 -7.07 -10.99
CA ARG A 106 -12.08 -7.39 -11.69
C ARG A 106 -11.09 -6.25 -11.62
N ALA A 107 -11.53 -5.00 -11.81
CA ALA A 107 -10.69 -3.82 -11.72
C ALA A 107 -10.09 -3.66 -10.31
N PHE A 108 -10.87 -3.88 -9.25
CA PHE A 108 -10.41 -3.83 -7.87
C PHE A 108 -9.33 -4.89 -7.60
N PHE A 109 -9.54 -6.15 -7.96
CA PHE A 109 -8.58 -7.21 -7.68
C PHE A 109 -7.31 -7.09 -8.53
N LYS A 110 -7.44 -6.67 -9.79
CA LYS A 110 -6.28 -6.34 -10.64
C LYS A 110 -5.46 -5.19 -10.05
N TRP A 111 -6.13 -4.16 -9.56
CA TRP A 111 -5.46 -3.06 -8.86
C TRP A 111 -4.79 -3.54 -7.57
N ALA A 112 -5.42 -4.42 -6.79
CA ALA A 112 -4.83 -4.96 -5.56
C ALA A 112 -3.54 -5.73 -5.83
N GLN A 113 -3.49 -6.55 -6.89
CA GLN A 113 -2.27 -7.23 -7.33
C GLN A 113 -1.19 -6.23 -7.74
N GLN A 114 -1.55 -5.26 -8.58
CA GLN A 114 -0.61 -4.27 -9.09
C GLN A 114 0.01 -3.43 -7.97
N VAL A 115 -0.80 -2.95 -7.02
CA VAL A 115 -0.26 -2.15 -5.90
C VAL A 115 0.64 -2.98 -4.99
N ALA A 116 0.37 -4.29 -4.83
CA ALA A 116 1.25 -5.18 -4.07
C ALA A 116 2.61 -5.36 -4.76
N GLU A 117 2.62 -5.55 -6.08
CA GLU A 117 3.84 -5.61 -6.88
C GLU A 117 4.62 -4.30 -6.84
N ASP A 118 3.93 -3.18 -7.04
CA ASP A 118 4.53 -1.85 -7.07
C ASP A 118 5.17 -1.49 -5.71
N VAL A 119 4.51 -1.79 -4.60
CA VAL A 119 5.06 -1.55 -3.25
C VAL A 119 6.24 -2.48 -2.94
N ARG A 120 6.17 -3.76 -3.33
CA ARG A 120 7.25 -4.73 -3.12
C ARG A 120 8.52 -4.34 -3.88
N ASN A 121 8.37 -3.77 -5.06
CA ASN A 121 9.48 -3.43 -5.95
C ASN A 121 10.07 -2.03 -5.70
N ILE A 122 9.63 -1.30 -4.66
CA ILE A 122 10.26 -0.03 -4.28
C ILE A 122 11.75 -0.28 -4.02
N PRO A 123 12.68 0.42 -4.73
CA PRO A 123 14.11 0.13 -4.68
C PRO A 123 14.76 0.68 -3.40
N ILE A 124 14.35 0.13 -2.24
CA ILE A 124 14.90 0.50 -0.93
C ILE A 124 16.39 0.21 -0.91
N GLY A 125 17.17 1.18 -0.43
CA GLY A 125 18.65 1.07 -0.38
C GLY A 125 19.39 1.48 -1.65
N LYS A 126 18.70 1.78 -2.78
CA LYS A 126 19.36 2.28 -4.00
C LYS A 126 19.49 3.81 -4.07
N GLY A 127 19.18 4.49 -2.95
CA GLY A 127 19.28 5.96 -2.84
C GLY A 127 18.03 6.71 -3.35
N PHE A 128 17.90 7.96 -2.93
CA PHE A 128 16.74 8.80 -3.21
C PHE A 128 16.42 9.00 -4.69
N PRO A 129 17.40 9.17 -5.60
CA PRO A 129 17.08 9.30 -7.03
C PRO A 129 16.35 8.08 -7.60
N ALA A 130 16.81 6.87 -7.27
CA ALA A 130 16.18 5.63 -7.75
C ALA A 130 14.78 5.44 -7.17
N VAL A 131 14.60 5.71 -5.86
CA VAL A 131 13.30 5.66 -5.20
C VAL A 131 12.35 6.69 -5.81
N SER A 132 12.82 7.94 -6.04
CA SER A 132 12.02 9.00 -6.65
C SER A 132 11.55 8.62 -8.06
N ALA A 133 12.46 8.19 -8.91
CA ALA A 133 12.17 7.79 -10.29
C ALA A 133 11.12 6.65 -10.33
N TYR A 134 11.22 5.70 -9.41
CA TYR A 134 10.27 4.59 -9.31
C TYR A 134 8.90 5.03 -8.77
N MET A 135 8.86 5.86 -7.73
CA MET A 135 7.62 6.24 -7.05
C MET A 135 6.82 7.33 -7.78
N ASN A 136 7.48 8.18 -8.58
CA ASN A 136 6.82 9.29 -9.29
C ASN A 136 5.62 8.84 -10.15
N PRO A 137 5.72 7.82 -11.02
CA PRO A 137 4.59 7.37 -11.82
C PRO A 137 3.49 6.68 -10.99
N LEU A 138 3.80 6.17 -9.79
CA LEU A 138 2.87 5.43 -8.94
C LEU A 138 2.06 6.33 -8.00
N PHE A 139 2.70 7.37 -7.46
CA PHE A 139 2.11 8.23 -6.41
C PHE A 139 2.07 9.71 -6.80
N GLY A 140 2.70 10.08 -7.90
CA GLY A 140 2.82 11.45 -8.41
C GLY A 140 4.01 12.19 -7.83
N GLU A 141 4.68 12.97 -8.69
CA GLU A 141 5.91 13.69 -8.39
C GLU A 141 5.81 14.57 -7.13
N ARG A 142 4.72 15.34 -7.00
CA ARG A 142 4.52 16.22 -5.83
C ARG A 142 4.55 15.46 -4.50
N VAL A 143 3.88 14.31 -4.45
CA VAL A 143 3.81 13.49 -3.22
C VAL A 143 5.16 12.85 -2.92
N THR A 144 5.79 12.30 -3.95
CA THR A 144 7.11 11.65 -3.83
C THR A 144 8.19 12.66 -3.41
N THR A 145 8.27 13.81 -4.07
CA THR A 145 9.25 14.86 -3.74
C THR A 145 9.05 15.38 -2.32
N ALA A 146 7.79 15.63 -1.90
CA ALA A 146 7.51 16.05 -0.53
C ALA A 146 7.92 14.99 0.51
N GLY A 147 7.68 13.71 0.21
CA GLY A 147 8.09 12.59 1.07
C GLY A 147 9.61 12.50 1.22
N ILE A 148 10.34 12.53 0.11
CA ILE A 148 11.82 12.49 0.10
C ILE A 148 12.42 13.69 0.81
N LYS A 149 11.87 14.88 0.60
CA LYS A 149 12.33 16.09 1.31
C LYS A 149 12.19 15.92 2.83
N ARG A 150 11.04 15.50 3.31
CA ARG A 150 10.80 15.25 4.75
C ARG A 150 11.74 14.19 5.33
N LEU A 151 11.98 13.12 4.57
CA LEU A 151 12.91 12.07 4.98
C LEU A 151 14.35 12.61 5.07
N GLY A 152 14.80 13.42 4.09
CA GLY A 152 16.09 14.10 4.12
C GLY A 152 16.24 15.05 5.32
N GLU A 153 15.20 15.83 5.62
CA GLU A 153 15.15 16.69 6.81
C GLU A 153 15.23 15.90 8.11
N SER A 154 14.53 14.75 8.20
CA SER A 154 14.58 13.85 9.36
C SER A 154 15.99 13.26 9.56
N PHE A 155 16.65 12.83 8.48
CA PHE A 155 18.03 12.33 8.56
C PHE A 155 19.01 13.42 8.96
N ARG A 156 18.82 14.64 8.48
CA ARG A 156 19.62 15.80 8.90
C ARG A 156 19.46 16.06 10.39
N ALA A 157 18.24 16.17 10.88
CA ALA A 157 17.96 16.36 12.30
C ALA A 157 18.54 15.24 13.18
N SER A 158 18.40 13.97 12.74
CA SER A 158 18.98 12.82 13.43
C SER A 158 20.51 12.83 13.45
N ARG A 159 21.14 13.38 12.41
CA ARG A 159 22.60 13.56 12.36
C ARG A 159 23.04 14.64 13.32
N GLU A 160 22.35 15.78 13.35
CA GLU A 160 22.64 16.91 14.23
C GLU A 160 22.47 16.54 15.71
N SER A 161 21.49 15.69 16.05
CA SER A 161 21.27 15.15 17.39
C SER A 161 22.17 13.95 17.74
N GLY A 162 23.00 13.46 16.82
CA GLY A 162 23.85 12.27 17.02
C GLY A 162 23.10 10.93 17.09
N THR A 163 21.80 10.91 16.76
CA THR A 163 20.98 9.69 16.78
C THR A 163 20.97 8.93 15.47
N LEU A 164 21.50 9.51 14.39
CA LEU A 164 21.56 8.85 13.08
C LEU A 164 22.51 7.66 13.11
N LYS A 165 22.04 6.53 12.63
CA LYS A 165 22.81 5.28 12.53
C LYS A 165 22.81 4.79 11.09
N MET A 166 23.85 4.05 10.74
CA MET A 166 23.98 3.38 9.44
C MET A 166 24.09 1.87 9.66
N GLN A 167 23.26 1.11 9.00
CA GLN A 167 23.28 -0.34 9.08
C GLN A 167 24.53 -0.90 8.38
N ALA A 168 25.29 -1.71 9.08
CA ALA A 168 26.48 -2.35 8.52
C ALA A 168 26.11 -3.24 7.32
N GLY A 169 26.89 -3.15 6.25
CA GLY A 169 26.71 -3.95 5.03
C GLY A 169 25.70 -3.39 4.04
N SER A 170 24.56 -2.83 4.47
CA SER A 170 23.56 -2.27 3.55
C SER A 170 23.70 -0.76 3.34
N GLY A 171 24.34 -0.04 4.27
CA GLY A 171 24.44 1.42 4.23
C GLY A 171 23.12 2.15 4.48
N ILE A 172 22.06 1.44 4.87
CA ILE A 172 20.74 2.04 5.13
C ILE A 172 20.82 2.91 6.38
N LEU A 173 20.33 4.15 6.25
CA LEU A 173 20.25 5.11 7.35
C LEU A 173 18.97 4.92 8.16
N GLY A 174 19.08 5.06 9.48
CA GLY A 174 17.96 4.98 10.41
C GLY A 174 18.33 5.50 11.79
N THR A 175 17.45 5.31 12.76
CA THR A 175 17.69 5.70 14.16
C THR A 175 17.85 4.50 15.09
N VAL A 176 17.60 3.29 14.59
CA VAL A 176 17.64 2.04 15.36
C VAL A 176 18.65 1.08 14.71
N GLY A 177 19.47 0.43 15.53
CA GLY A 177 20.51 -0.51 15.07
C GLY A 177 21.65 0.14 14.30
N GLY A 178 22.75 -0.59 14.09
CA GLY A 178 23.88 -0.10 13.29
C GLY A 178 24.87 0.81 14.02
N LEU A 179 25.81 1.35 13.24
CA LEU A 179 26.88 2.24 13.73
C LEU A 179 26.44 3.71 13.69
N GLY A 180 26.80 4.49 14.69
CA GLY A 180 26.53 5.93 14.72
C GLY A 180 27.19 6.64 13.55
N VAL A 181 26.42 7.48 12.85
CA VAL A 181 26.96 8.34 11.80
C VAL A 181 27.54 9.58 12.46
N ARG A 182 28.84 9.84 12.24
CA ARG A 182 29.51 11.03 12.79
C ARG A 182 28.91 12.31 12.24
N ALA A 183 28.85 13.34 13.08
CA ALA A 183 28.53 14.68 12.64
C ALA A 183 29.49 15.11 11.54
N HIS A 184 28.99 15.82 10.52
CA HIS A 184 29.81 16.31 9.45
C HIS A 184 30.61 17.50 9.99
N THR A 185 31.92 17.31 10.16
CA THR A 185 32.84 18.42 10.42
C THR A 185 33.21 19.03 9.07
N PHE A 186 32.55 20.13 8.72
CA PHE A 186 33.01 20.96 7.60
C PHE A 186 34.32 21.66 8.03
N TYR A 187 35.43 21.30 7.42
CA TYR A 187 36.65 22.08 7.45
C TYR A 187 36.50 23.25 6.49
N GLY A 188 35.89 24.31 6.98
CA GLY A 188 35.74 25.55 6.26
C GLY A 188 35.66 26.67 7.29
N LYS A 189 36.80 27.06 7.81
CA LYS A 189 37.08 28.44 8.21
C LYS A 189 37.95 29.05 7.16
#